data_498e67d2b6171575fcd5b6207303b3cc
#
_entry.id   498e67d2b6171575fcd5b6207303b3cc
#
_cell.length_a   1.000
_cell.length_b   1.000
_cell.length_c   1.000
_cell.angle_alpha   90.00
_cell.angle_beta   90.00
_cell.angle_gamma   90.00
#
_symmetry.space_group_name_H-M   'P 1'
#
loop_
_entity.id
_entity.type
_entity.pdbx_description
1 polymer ?
#
loop_
_entity_poly.entity_id
_entity_poly.type
_entity_poly.pdbx_seq_one_letter_code
_entity_poly.pdbx_strand_id
1 'polypeptide(L)'
;MSTIAKQKEKLFGHAPEENFLTESKGWASWLFTLDHKRIGIMYLIGVMSAFTLAGILALILRMELFIPGEMFLSNQNYNRMFTLHGAIMVFVFIIPSIPAALGNFILPIMLGAKDVAFPRLNLASFYLWMGGTFFFILSMLFNALDTGWTFYTPYSIQTSSAVIAATTGVFILGFSSIFTGLNFIVTVNTMRPPGMTWFKMPLLLWALYSTAIIQVLATPVLAITGLLLMAERILGLGIFDPALGGDPVLFQHFFWFYSHPAVYIMILPAMGVISELISVHSQKKIFGYEFIAYSSIAIALLGFLVWGHHMFTSGQSEMVILIFSALTFSVAIPSAVKVFNWVATLYKGSITLTTPMCYALSFIFLFGIGGLTGLPLGTLSTDVHLHDTYFVVAHFHYVMVGGTLIAFLGGLFHWWPKMFGRMYNEKGGQLGALIVFIGFNLTFFPQFIMGSRGMPRRYAKYDPEFQIFHQISTIGAITLGIGLAIAGYVLLVSLYRGKRAPGNPWAASTLEFQCSSPPTFHNFEHDIILNDPYDFESIEYDERVGGYVPVLEPAEEPKSVPQPEPVETT
;
A
#
# COMPACT_ATOMS: atom_id res chain seq x y z
N MET A 1 32.04 34.28 1.75
CA MET A 1 30.87 33.36 1.70
C MET A 1 29.69 34.13 2.22
N SER A 2 28.54 34.12 1.54
CA SER A 2 27.33 34.79 2.04
C SER A 2 26.86 34.10 3.32
N THR A 3 26.22 34.83 4.22
CA THR A 3 25.66 34.32 5.49
C THR A 3 24.69 33.16 5.22
N ILE A 4 23.87 33.30 4.17
CA ILE A 4 22.91 32.30 3.69
C ILE A 4 23.62 30.99 3.30
N ALA A 5 24.74 31.07 2.61
CA ALA A 5 25.50 29.90 2.18
C ALA A 5 26.02 29.06 3.35
N LYS A 6 26.52 29.70 4.39
CA LYS A 6 26.94 29.02 5.64
C LYS A 6 25.74 28.42 6.38
N GLN A 7 24.60 29.09 6.35
CA GLN A 7 23.38 28.62 6.99
C GLN A 7 22.84 27.36 6.28
N LYS A 8 22.83 27.31 4.95
CA LYS A 8 22.43 26.12 4.17
C LYS A 8 23.33 24.92 4.44
N GLU A 9 24.66 25.13 4.44
CA GLU A 9 25.63 24.09 4.75
C GLU A 9 25.43 23.55 6.18
N LYS A 10 25.16 24.43 7.15
CA LYS A 10 24.91 24.05 8.53
C LYS A 10 23.60 23.24 8.68
N LEU A 11 22.52 23.64 7.98
CA LEU A 11 21.19 23.01 8.12
C LEU A 11 21.08 21.72 7.31
N PHE A 12 21.69 21.65 6.12
CA PHE A 12 21.45 20.58 5.15
C PHE A 12 22.71 19.85 4.69
N GLY A 13 23.93 20.34 5.02
CA GLY A 13 25.19 19.91 4.44
C GLY A 13 25.78 18.61 4.98
N HIS A 14 25.42 18.16 6.17
CA HIS A 14 26.01 16.98 6.79
C HIS A 14 24.97 16.00 7.25
N ALA A 15 25.11 14.73 6.81
CA ALA A 15 24.40 13.65 7.49
C ALA A 15 24.98 13.53 8.92
N PRO A 16 24.16 13.59 9.96
CA PRO A 16 24.62 13.46 11.33
C PRO A 16 25.32 12.11 11.54
N GLU A 17 26.35 12.07 12.39
CA GLU A 17 27.05 10.84 12.75
C GLU A 17 26.09 9.83 13.40
N GLU A 18 25.16 10.33 14.21
CA GLU A 18 24.09 9.55 14.83
C GLU A 18 22.77 9.74 14.08
N ASN A 19 22.18 8.65 13.64
CA ASN A 19 20.88 8.60 12.98
C ASN A 19 20.06 7.43 13.54
N PHE A 20 18.79 7.31 13.16
CA PHE A 20 17.90 6.29 13.71
C PHE A 20 18.40 4.83 13.53
N LEU A 21 19.30 4.56 12.57
CA LEU A 21 19.92 3.24 12.38
C LEU A 21 21.07 2.98 13.35
N THR A 22 21.81 4.02 13.76
CA THR A 22 23.08 3.90 14.47
C THR A 22 23.01 4.30 15.94
N GLU A 23 21.95 5.00 16.37
CA GLU A 23 21.77 5.55 17.72
C GLU A 23 21.93 4.51 18.85
N SER A 24 21.42 3.30 18.63
CA SER A 24 21.55 2.22 19.60
C SER A 24 21.82 0.88 18.91
N LYS A 25 22.63 0.03 19.56
CA LYS A 25 23.11 -1.23 19.00
C LYS A 25 22.42 -2.45 19.62
N GLY A 26 22.39 -3.53 18.86
CA GLY A 26 21.87 -4.83 19.27
C GLY A 26 20.39 -5.03 18.92
N TRP A 27 20.00 -6.30 18.79
CA TRP A 27 18.64 -6.69 18.36
C TRP A 27 17.55 -6.23 19.34
N ALA A 28 17.85 -6.18 20.64
CA ALA A 28 16.89 -5.75 21.66
C ALA A 28 16.50 -4.27 21.49
N SER A 29 17.45 -3.41 21.06
CA SER A 29 17.16 -1.99 20.80
C SER A 29 16.17 -1.76 19.64
N TRP A 30 16.09 -2.70 18.72
CA TRP A 30 15.09 -2.70 17.65
C TRP A 30 13.76 -3.25 18.15
N LEU A 31 13.78 -4.41 18.82
CA LEU A 31 12.56 -5.08 19.27
C LEU A 31 11.73 -4.21 20.23
N PHE A 32 12.37 -3.45 21.12
CA PHE A 32 11.70 -2.59 22.11
C PHE A 32 11.74 -1.10 21.74
N THR A 33 11.98 -0.77 20.48
CA THR A 33 12.02 0.62 20.01
C THR A 33 10.66 1.29 20.07
N LEU A 34 10.65 2.58 20.35
CA LEU A 34 9.47 3.43 20.18
C LEU A 34 9.57 4.32 18.93
N ASP A 35 10.73 4.36 18.27
CA ASP A 35 10.97 5.15 17.06
C ASP A 35 10.14 4.61 15.89
N HIS A 36 9.25 5.44 15.34
CA HIS A 36 8.38 5.10 14.23
C HIS A 36 9.14 4.62 12.98
N LYS A 37 10.37 5.13 12.76
CA LYS A 37 11.22 4.74 11.61
C LYS A 37 11.69 3.30 11.72
N ARG A 38 12.18 2.91 12.91
CA ARG A 38 12.59 1.52 13.18
C ARG A 38 11.41 0.56 13.11
N ILE A 39 10.25 0.96 13.62
CA ILE A 39 9.02 0.17 13.54
C ILE A 39 8.64 0.00 12.06
N GLY A 40 8.69 1.06 11.25
CA GLY A 40 8.45 1.00 9.80
C GLY A 40 9.39 0.05 9.07
N ILE A 41 10.70 0.04 9.42
CA ILE A 41 11.68 -0.90 8.86
C ILE A 41 11.40 -2.34 9.28
N MET A 42 11.03 -2.58 10.55
CA MET A 42 10.66 -3.93 11.01
C MET A 42 9.44 -4.46 10.26
N TYR A 43 8.40 -3.62 10.07
CA TYR A 43 7.28 -3.96 9.19
C TYR A 43 7.74 -4.23 7.75
N LEU A 44 8.61 -3.40 7.18
CA LEU A 44 9.13 -3.58 5.82
C LEU A 44 9.78 -4.95 5.65
N ILE A 45 10.66 -5.34 6.56
CA ILE A 45 11.32 -6.65 6.53
C ILE A 45 10.28 -7.78 6.62
N GLY A 46 9.34 -7.66 7.53
CA GLY A 46 8.30 -8.67 7.74
C GLY A 46 7.36 -8.82 6.55
N VAL A 47 6.82 -7.71 6.01
CA VAL A 47 5.91 -7.76 4.85
C VAL A 47 6.62 -8.25 3.60
N MET A 48 7.90 -7.90 3.38
CA MET A 48 8.68 -8.42 2.25
C MET A 48 8.97 -9.91 2.38
N SER A 49 9.17 -10.41 3.61
CA SER A 49 9.30 -11.85 3.87
C SER A 49 8.01 -12.60 3.55
N ALA A 50 6.87 -12.07 3.99
CA ALA A 50 5.54 -12.62 3.68
C ALA A 50 5.25 -12.58 2.17
N PHE A 51 5.59 -11.47 1.49
CA PHE A 51 5.48 -11.33 0.04
C PHE A 51 6.29 -12.40 -0.70
N THR A 52 7.53 -12.62 -0.28
CA THR A 52 8.40 -13.62 -0.88
C THR A 52 7.83 -15.04 -0.72
N LEU A 53 7.39 -15.38 0.51
CA LEU A 53 6.77 -16.68 0.78
C LEU A 53 5.52 -16.91 -0.09
N ALA A 54 4.58 -15.97 -0.05
CA ALA A 54 3.34 -16.09 -0.81
C ALA A 54 3.56 -15.99 -2.33
N GLY A 55 4.58 -15.26 -2.78
CA GLY A 55 5.02 -15.21 -4.18
C GLY A 55 5.56 -16.55 -4.68
N ILE A 56 6.33 -17.27 -3.86
CA ILE A 56 6.78 -18.63 -4.17
C ILE A 56 5.56 -19.57 -4.32
N LEU A 57 4.58 -19.50 -3.42
CA LEU A 57 3.35 -20.28 -3.55
C LEU A 57 2.62 -19.98 -4.86
N ALA A 58 2.57 -18.72 -5.29
CA ALA A 58 1.99 -18.34 -6.58
C ALA A 58 2.73 -18.92 -7.78
N LEU A 59 4.08 -18.94 -7.75
CA LEU A 59 4.88 -19.56 -8.80
C LEU A 59 4.64 -21.07 -8.88
N ILE A 60 4.54 -21.75 -7.74
CA ILE A 60 4.20 -23.18 -7.68
C ILE A 60 2.84 -23.43 -8.32
N LEU A 61 1.82 -22.62 -8.00
CA LEU A 61 0.49 -22.70 -8.63
C LEU A 61 0.54 -22.51 -10.13
N ARG A 62 1.32 -21.55 -10.60
CA ARG A 62 1.43 -21.27 -12.04
C ARG A 62 2.14 -22.41 -12.77
N MET A 63 3.13 -23.03 -12.13
CA MET A 63 3.81 -24.21 -12.70
C MET A 63 2.85 -25.40 -12.81
N GLU A 64 2.03 -25.66 -11.78
CA GLU A 64 1.02 -26.72 -11.81
C GLU A 64 0.05 -26.57 -13.00
N LEU A 65 -0.35 -25.32 -13.30
CA LEU A 65 -1.28 -25.00 -14.38
C LEU A 65 -0.61 -24.93 -15.77
N PHE A 66 0.62 -25.38 -15.95
CA PHE A 66 1.29 -25.38 -17.25
C PHE A 66 0.73 -26.43 -18.22
N ILE A 67 0.17 -27.51 -17.67
CA ILE A 67 -0.55 -28.55 -18.41
C ILE A 67 -1.97 -28.73 -17.85
N PRO A 68 -2.95 -29.22 -18.64
CA PRO A 68 -4.35 -29.33 -18.19
C PRO A 68 -4.64 -30.44 -17.17
N GLY A 69 -3.66 -31.29 -16.85
CA GLY A 69 -3.78 -32.37 -15.86
C GLY A 69 -3.00 -32.09 -14.58
N GLU A 70 -2.97 -33.08 -13.66
CA GLU A 70 -2.09 -33.02 -12.50
C GLU A 70 -0.62 -33.12 -12.96
N MET A 71 0.21 -32.16 -12.54
CA MET A 71 1.63 -32.16 -12.83
C MET A 71 2.43 -32.68 -11.62
N PHE A 72 2.27 -32.07 -10.45
CA PHE A 72 2.96 -32.46 -9.20
C PHE A 72 2.15 -32.14 -7.94
N LEU A 73 1.02 -31.44 -8.04
CA LEU A 73 0.13 -31.15 -6.90
C LEU A 73 -1.17 -31.97 -7.00
N SER A 74 -1.55 -32.63 -5.92
CA SER A 74 -2.93 -33.12 -5.80
C SER A 74 -3.91 -31.95 -5.71
N ASN A 75 -5.18 -32.18 -6.07
CA ASN A 75 -6.23 -31.15 -5.96
C ASN A 75 -6.29 -30.49 -4.58
N GLN A 76 -6.13 -31.28 -3.51
CA GLN A 76 -6.12 -30.76 -2.15
C GLN A 76 -4.93 -29.85 -1.87
N ASN A 77 -3.72 -30.24 -2.31
CA ASN A 77 -2.54 -29.41 -2.15
C ASN A 77 -2.61 -28.14 -3.01
N TYR A 78 -3.22 -28.21 -4.19
CA TYR A 78 -3.51 -27.03 -4.99
C TYR A 78 -4.44 -26.06 -4.23
N ASN A 79 -5.52 -26.57 -3.62
CA ASN A 79 -6.44 -25.76 -2.83
C ASN A 79 -5.75 -25.09 -1.62
N ARG A 80 -4.85 -25.80 -0.95
CA ARG A 80 -4.02 -25.24 0.12
C ARG A 80 -3.10 -24.14 -0.37
N MET A 81 -2.42 -24.35 -1.51
CA MET A 81 -1.47 -23.38 -2.07
C MET A 81 -2.17 -22.06 -2.48
N PHE A 82 -3.28 -22.11 -3.22
CA PHE A 82 -3.96 -20.87 -3.61
C PHE A 82 -4.59 -20.15 -2.40
N THR A 83 -5.05 -20.89 -1.40
CA THR A 83 -5.61 -20.32 -0.18
C THR A 83 -4.55 -19.57 0.61
N LEU A 84 -3.40 -20.22 0.85
CA LEU A 84 -2.29 -19.60 1.58
C LEU A 84 -1.69 -18.42 0.82
N HIS A 85 -1.50 -18.56 -0.52
CA HIS A 85 -1.09 -17.44 -1.35
C HIS A 85 -2.02 -16.22 -1.14
N GLY A 86 -3.33 -16.42 -1.32
CA GLY A 86 -4.31 -15.34 -1.20
C GLY A 86 -4.38 -14.75 0.21
N ALA A 87 -4.46 -15.59 1.24
CA ALA A 87 -4.58 -15.13 2.62
C ALA A 87 -3.33 -14.37 3.12
N ILE A 88 -2.12 -14.88 2.84
CA ILE A 88 -0.87 -14.19 3.23
C ILE A 88 -0.72 -12.89 2.44
N MET A 89 -0.97 -12.91 1.12
CA MET A 89 -0.88 -11.70 0.30
C MET A 89 -1.84 -10.61 0.78
N VAL A 90 -3.08 -10.95 1.09
CA VAL A 90 -4.09 -9.97 1.51
C VAL A 90 -3.83 -9.47 2.92
N PHE A 91 -3.80 -10.37 3.91
CA PHE A 91 -3.82 -9.97 5.32
C PHE A 91 -2.44 -9.63 5.88
N VAL A 92 -1.38 -10.29 5.41
CA VAL A 92 -0.04 -10.14 5.99
C VAL A 92 0.85 -9.20 5.18
N PHE A 93 0.64 -9.09 3.85
CA PHE A 93 1.47 -8.27 2.97
C PHE A 93 0.77 -6.98 2.51
N ILE A 94 -0.27 -7.06 1.66
CA ILE A 94 -0.77 -5.86 0.94
C ILE A 94 -1.39 -4.83 1.89
N ILE A 95 -2.24 -5.25 2.81
CA ILE A 95 -2.89 -4.35 3.78
C ILE A 95 -1.85 -3.55 4.59
N PRO A 96 -0.83 -4.15 5.22
CA PRO A 96 0.15 -3.41 6.01
C PRO A 96 1.30 -2.79 5.18
N SER A 97 1.53 -3.17 3.91
CA SER A 97 2.71 -2.80 3.14
C SER A 97 2.94 -1.29 3.04
N ILE A 98 1.95 -0.52 2.62
CA ILE A 98 2.10 0.93 2.53
C ILE A 98 1.76 1.59 3.87
N PRO A 99 0.60 1.37 4.52
CA PRO A 99 0.28 2.07 5.77
C PRO A 99 1.28 1.76 6.90
N ALA A 100 1.56 0.48 7.17
CA ALA A 100 2.36 0.11 8.33
C ALA A 100 3.88 0.13 8.07
N ALA A 101 4.36 -0.16 6.86
CA ALA A 101 5.79 -0.08 6.56
C ALA A 101 6.19 1.32 6.11
N LEU A 102 5.74 1.78 4.93
CA LEU A 102 6.10 3.10 4.41
C LEU A 102 5.45 4.23 5.21
N GLY A 103 4.17 4.11 5.56
CA GLY A 103 3.42 5.12 6.30
C GLY A 103 3.99 5.39 7.67
N ASN A 104 4.35 4.37 8.45
CA ASN A 104 5.03 4.57 9.73
C ASN A 104 6.35 5.33 9.58
N PHE A 105 7.10 5.04 8.52
CA PHE A 105 8.35 5.75 8.29
C PHE A 105 8.10 7.20 7.85
N ILE A 106 7.23 7.42 6.86
CA ILE A 106 7.12 8.68 6.12
C ILE A 106 6.11 9.65 6.74
N LEU A 107 4.96 9.19 7.27
CA LEU A 107 3.88 10.07 7.69
C LEU A 107 4.33 11.10 8.74
N PRO A 108 5.04 10.75 9.84
CA PRO A 108 5.46 11.75 10.81
C PRO A 108 6.45 12.75 10.20
N ILE A 109 7.41 12.30 9.40
CA ILE A 109 8.41 13.18 8.78
C ILE A 109 7.74 14.11 7.76
N MET A 110 6.88 13.59 6.90
CA MET A 110 6.15 14.37 5.90
C MET A 110 5.17 15.37 6.55
N LEU A 111 4.67 15.05 7.74
CA LEU A 111 3.84 15.93 8.54
C LEU A 111 4.66 17.01 9.30
N GLY A 112 5.98 16.87 9.41
CA GLY A 112 6.82 17.73 10.23
C GLY A 112 6.79 17.38 11.72
N ALA A 113 6.32 16.18 12.08
CA ALA A 113 6.24 15.70 13.44
C ALA A 113 7.49 14.91 13.85
N LYS A 114 7.78 14.87 15.15
CA LYS A 114 8.91 14.11 15.71
C LYS A 114 8.66 12.61 15.76
N ASP A 115 7.42 12.19 15.94
CA ASP A 115 6.96 10.80 15.99
C ASP A 115 5.44 10.74 15.71
N VAL A 116 4.85 9.55 15.76
CA VAL A 116 3.39 9.36 15.82
C VAL A 116 2.84 9.76 17.20
N ALA A 117 1.54 10.03 17.29
CA ALA A 117 0.91 10.48 18.55
C ALA A 117 1.04 9.46 19.69
N PHE A 118 1.00 8.16 19.38
CA PHE A 118 1.07 7.07 20.35
C PHE A 118 2.19 6.06 20.03
N PRO A 119 3.48 6.34 20.34
CA PRO A 119 4.59 5.45 19.99
C PRO A 119 4.49 4.04 20.58
N ARG A 120 3.96 3.91 21.83
CA ARG A 120 3.74 2.60 22.48
C ARG A 120 2.64 1.79 21.77
N LEU A 121 1.58 2.46 21.31
CA LEU A 121 0.51 1.81 20.54
C LEU A 121 1.04 1.36 19.18
N ASN A 122 1.95 2.14 18.57
CA ASN A 122 2.62 1.79 17.33
C ASN A 122 3.45 0.51 17.46
N LEU A 123 4.24 0.39 18.51
CA LEU A 123 4.99 -0.83 18.80
C LEU A 123 4.05 -2.03 19.08
N ALA A 124 2.97 -1.80 19.84
CA ALA A 124 1.96 -2.83 20.10
C ALA A 124 1.30 -3.32 18.80
N SER A 125 1.02 -2.43 17.83
CA SER A 125 0.49 -2.82 16.52
C SER A 125 1.45 -3.76 15.80
N PHE A 126 2.76 -3.51 15.85
CA PHE A 126 3.77 -4.41 15.27
C PHE A 126 3.78 -5.79 15.92
N TYR A 127 3.72 -5.86 17.26
CA TYR A 127 3.67 -7.15 17.97
C TYR A 127 2.40 -7.94 17.65
N LEU A 128 1.26 -7.27 17.51
CA LEU A 128 0.02 -7.90 17.08
C LEU A 128 0.13 -8.41 15.64
N TRP A 129 0.76 -7.64 14.75
CA TRP A 129 1.02 -8.11 13.38
C TRP A 129 1.90 -9.37 13.37
N MET A 130 2.97 -9.39 14.17
CA MET A 130 3.81 -10.59 14.32
C MET A 130 3.02 -11.78 14.87
N GLY A 131 2.22 -11.56 15.91
CA GLY A 131 1.37 -12.60 16.51
C GLY A 131 0.36 -13.17 15.53
N GLY A 132 -0.35 -12.32 14.78
CA GLY A 132 -1.28 -12.76 13.73
C GLY A 132 -0.59 -13.52 12.61
N THR A 133 0.59 -13.06 12.16
CA THR A 133 1.43 -13.75 11.17
C THR A 133 1.87 -15.12 11.68
N PHE A 134 2.21 -15.25 12.95
CA PHE A 134 2.56 -16.52 13.57
C PHE A 134 1.43 -17.55 13.45
N PHE A 135 0.17 -17.16 13.66
CA PHE A 135 -0.98 -18.04 13.48
C PHE A 135 -1.19 -18.47 12.02
N PHE A 136 -0.85 -17.63 11.05
CA PHE A 136 -0.82 -18.03 9.63
C PHE A 136 0.26 -19.07 9.36
N ILE A 137 1.46 -18.93 9.94
CA ILE A 137 2.51 -19.93 9.84
C ILE A 137 2.06 -21.25 10.48
N LEU A 138 1.42 -21.21 11.64
CA LEU A 138 0.82 -22.40 12.26
C LEU A 138 -0.21 -23.06 11.34
N SER A 139 -1.05 -22.27 10.65
CA SER A 139 -2.04 -22.80 9.72
C SER A 139 -1.40 -23.50 8.50
N MET A 140 -0.16 -23.20 8.17
CA MET A 140 0.59 -23.92 7.11
C MET A 140 1.14 -25.26 7.60
N LEU A 141 1.55 -25.34 8.86
CA LEU A 141 2.22 -26.50 9.43
C LEU A 141 1.25 -27.59 9.91
N PHE A 142 0.04 -27.21 10.34
CA PHE A 142 -0.94 -28.11 10.93
C PHE A 142 -2.20 -28.19 10.09
N ASN A 143 -2.25 -29.09 9.11
CA ASN A 143 -3.35 -29.31 8.18
C ASN A 143 -3.76 -28.03 7.44
N ALA A 144 -2.89 -27.57 6.58
CA ALA A 144 -2.97 -26.26 5.91
C ALA A 144 -4.36 -25.86 5.42
N LEU A 145 -4.66 -24.57 5.59
CA LEU A 145 -5.93 -23.95 5.19
C LEU A 145 -6.24 -24.17 3.70
N ASP A 146 -7.49 -24.54 3.36
CA ASP A 146 -7.91 -24.90 1.99
C ASP A 146 -9.22 -24.21 1.53
N THR A 147 -9.73 -23.27 2.32
CA THR A 147 -11.04 -22.63 2.12
C THR A 147 -11.07 -21.50 1.08
N GLY A 148 -9.93 -21.11 0.54
CA GLY A 148 -9.77 -19.80 -0.06
C GLY A 148 -9.64 -18.71 1.03
N TRP A 149 -9.12 -17.54 0.63
CA TRP A 149 -8.86 -16.42 1.54
C TRP A 149 -10.16 -15.78 2.10
N THR A 150 -11.32 -16.12 1.52
CA THR A 150 -12.63 -15.59 1.90
C THR A 150 -13.33 -16.39 2.98
N PHE A 151 -12.85 -17.57 3.33
CA PHE A 151 -13.40 -18.45 4.38
C PHE A 151 -14.89 -18.75 4.24
N TYR A 152 -15.42 -18.89 3.03
CA TYR A 152 -16.86 -19.08 2.81
C TYR A 152 -17.44 -20.30 3.53
N THR A 153 -18.56 -20.08 4.20
CA THR A 153 -19.40 -21.11 4.81
C THR A 153 -20.36 -21.70 3.76
N PRO A 154 -20.81 -22.95 3.88
CA PRO A 154 -20.57 -23.87 5.00
C PRO A 154 -19.22 -24.61 4.95
N TYR A 155 -18.47 -24.58 3.85
CA TYR A 155 -17.22 -25.34 3.70
C TYR A 155 -16.20 -25.06 4.82
N SER A 156 -15.99 -23.80 5.17
CA SER A 156 -15.07 -23.42 6.24
C SER A 156 -15.50 -23.91 7.63
N ILE A 157 -16.77 -24.24 7.83
CA ILE A 157 -17.25 -24.85 9.07
C ILE A 157 -16.93 -26.34 9.10
N GLN A 158 -17.07 -27.03 7.96
CA GLN A 158 -17.05 -28.50 7.86
C GLN A 158 -15.65 -29.06 7.60
N THR A 159 -14.77 -28.30 6.91
CA THR A 159 -13.40 -28.76 6.60
C THR A 159 -12.59 -29.05 7.86
N SER A 160 -11.73 -30.06 7.80
CA SER A 160 -10.77 -30.36 8.87
C SER A 160 -9.52 -29.47 8.84
N SER A 161 -9.40 -28.55 7.88
CA SER A 161 -8.24 -27.68 7.73
C SER A 161 -8.13 -26.64 8.86
N ALA A 162 -6.97 -25.97 8.94
CA ALA A 162 -6.59 -25.08 10.04
C ALA A 162 -7.37 -23.73 10.06
N VAL A 163 -8.69 -23.75 9.86
CA VAL A 163 -9.55 -22.56 9.84
C VAL A 163 -9.45 -21.76 11.14
N ILE A 164 -9.48 -22.45 12.31
CA ILE A 164 -9.41 -21.77 13.61
C ILE A 164 -8.10 -20.99 13.76
N ALA A 165 -6.96 -21.60 13.41
CA ALA A 165 -5.67 -20.91 13.48
C ALA A 165 -5.62 -19.69 12.55
N ALA A 166 -6.08 -19.85 11.30
CA ALA A 166 -6.07 -18.77 10.33
C ALA A 166 -7.02 -17.61 10.73
N THR A 167 -8.25 -17.91 11.18
CA THR A 167 -9.20 -16.88 11.65
C THR A 167 -8.74 -16.19 12.92
N THR A 168 -8.07 -16.90 13.84
CA THR A 168 -7.38 -16.28 15.00
C THR A 168 -6.30 -15.32 14.52
N GLY A 169 -5.50 -15.72 13.51
CA GLY A 169 -4.51 -14.84 12.89
C GLY A 169 -5.13 -13.56 12.33
N VAL A 170 -6.20 -13.69 11.53
CA VAL A 170 -6.95 -12.54 10.98
C VAL A 170 -7.51 -11.64 12.09
N PHE A 171 -8.07 -12.21 13.14
CA PHE A 171 -8.58 -11.48 14.30
C PHE A 171 -7.49 -10.61 14.95
N ILE A 172 -6.33 -11.17 15.22
CA ILE A 172 -5.20 -10.47 15.83
C ILE A 172 -4.64 -9.39 14.88
N LEU A 173 -4.50 -9.68 13.58
CA LEU A 173 -4.10 -8.71 12.55
C LEU A 173 -5.08 -7.54 12.46
N GLY A 174 -6.37 -7.79 12.70
CA GLY A 174 -7.38 -6.74 12.76
C GLY A 174 -7.07 -5.69 13.81
N PHE A 175 -6.68 -6.08 15.02
CA PHE A 175 -6.27 -5.13 16.07
C PHE A 175 -5.02 -4.34 15.69
N SER A 176 -4.04 -4.98 15.04
CA SER A 176 -2.87 -4.27 14.50
C SER A 176 -3.28 -3.15 13.55
N SER A 177 -4.22 -3.44 12.65
CA SER A 177 -4.75 -2.47 11.69
C SER A 177 -5.51 -1.32 12.37
N ILE A 178 -6.38 -1.62 13.35
CA ILE A 178 -7.12 -0.61 14.12
C ILE A 178 -6.15 0.31 14.88
N PHE A 179 -5.12 -0.23 15.51
CA PHE A 179 -4.14 0.57 16.27
C PHE A 179 -3.34 1.50 15.36
N THR A 180 -2.94 1.02 14.20
CA THR A 180 -2.26 1.83 13.18
C THR A 180 -3.18 2.96 12.70
N GLY A 181 -4.43 2.65 12.35
CA GLY A 181 -5.41 3.63 11.88
C GLY A 181 -5.72 4.70 12.93
N LEU A 182 -5.99 4.29 14.17
CA LEU A 182 -6.23 5.23 15.27
C LEU A 182 -5.04 6.17 15.49
N ASN A 183 -3.83 5.61 15.48
CA ASN A 183 -2.61 6.39 15.67
C ASN A 183 -2.43 7.43 14.55
N PHE A 184 -2.65 7.06 13.29
CA PHE A 184 -2.53 7.98 12.15
C PHE A 184 -3.59 9.08 12.18
N ILE A 185 -4.85 8.76 12.52
CA ILE A 185 -5.91 9.76 12.67
C ILE A 185 -5.49 10.80 13.72
N VAL A 186 -5.06 10.35 14.89
CA VAL A 186 -4.68 11.28 15.98
C VAL A 186 -3.43 12.06 15.60
N THR A 187 -2.41 11.42 15.01
CA THR A 187 -1.17 12.10 14.59
C THR A 187 -1.48 13.24 13.61
N VAL A 188 -2.26 12.98 12.56
CA VAL A 188 -2.61 14.01 11.57
C VAL A 188 -3.44 15.14 12.18
N ASN A 189 -4.34 14.84 13.13
CA ASN A 189 -5.16 15.88 13.74
C ASN A 189 -4.40 16.75 14.74
N THR A 190 -3.48 16.17 15.52
CA THR A 190 -2.91 16.85 16.70
C THR A 190 -1.45 17.27 16.53
N MET A 191 -0.70 16.69 15.58
CA MET A 191 0.75 16.91 15.48
C MET A 191 1.17 17.69 14.23
N ARG A 192 0.25 18.28 13.50
CA ARG A 192 0.57 19.22 12.41
C ARG A 192 1.25 20.46 13.00
N PRO A 193 2.37 20.92 12.43
CA PRO A 193 3.05 22.11 12.89
C PRO A 193 2.18 23.36 12.64
N PRO A 194 2.39 24.44 13.40
CA PRO A 194 1.73 25.71 13.15
C PRO A 194 1.90 26.16 11.71
N GLY A 195 0.82 26.57 11.04
CA GLY A 195 0.82 26.98 9.64
C GLY A 195 0.52 25.86 8.63
N MET A 196 0.62 24.58 8.99
CA MET A 196 0.19 23.47 8.14
C MET A 196 -1.32 23.24 8.24
N THR A 197 -2.06 23.88 7.34
CA THR A 197 -3.51 23.63 7.19
C THR A 197 -3.76 22.30 6.46
N TRP A 198 -5.02 21.84 6.41
CA TRP A 198 -5.39 20.63 5.69
C TRP A 198 -4.93 20.66 4.22
N PHE A 199 -5.12 21.79 3.53
CA PHE A 199 -4.75 21.94 2.11
C PHE A 199 -3.27 22.30 1.88
N LYS A 200 -2.46 22.31 2.93
CA LYS A 200 -0.99 22.33 2.84
C LYS A 200 -0.35 20.98 3.11
N MET A 201 -1.14 19.94 3.35
CA MET A 201 -0.62 18.59 3.51
C MET A 201 -0.34 17.92 2.16
N PRO A 202 0.75 17.16 2.00
CA PRO A 202 0.95 16.28 0.85
C PRO A 202 -0.19 15.28 0.66
N LEU A 203 -0.46 14.89 -0.59
CA LEU A 203 -1.59 14.02 -0.94
C LEU A 203 -1.48 12.60 -0.37
N LEU A 204 -0.26 12.14 -0.12
CA LEU A 204 -0.05 10.87 0.58
C LEU A 204 -0.64 10.91 2.00
N LEU A 205 -0.53 12.04 2.71
CA LEU A 205 -1.12 12.18 4.05
C LEU A 205 -2.65 12.14 4.01
N TRP A 206 -3.29 12.73 2.99
CA TRP A 206 -4.73 12.60 2.76
C TRP A 206 -5.15 11.17 2.49
N ALA A 207 -4.37 10.44 1.69
CA ALA A 207 -4.62 9.05 1.38
C ALA A 207 -4.48 8.14 2.61
N LEU A 208 -3.42 8.33 3.41
CA LEU A 208 -3.21 7.58 4.65
C LEU A 208 -4.26 7.91 5.71
N TYR A 209 -4.69 9.16 5.81
CA TYR A 209 -5.76 9.58 6.72
C TYR A 209 -7.11 8.94 6.35
N SER A 210 -7.47 8.98 5.06
CA SER A 210 -8.68 8.33 4.55
C SER A 210 -8.65 6.80 4.78
N THR A 211 -7.50 6.18 4.56
CA THR A 211 -7.26 4.76 4.82
C THR A 211 -7.42 4.44 6.30
N ALA A 212 -6.88 5.27 7.18
CA ALA A 212 -6.97 5.10 8.63
C ALA A 212 -8.43 5.11 9.12
N ILE A 213 -9.28 5.96 8.54
CA ILE A 213 -10.73 5.98 8.83
C ILE A 213 -11.36 4.61 8.48
N ILE A 214 -11.03 4.07 7.29
CA ILE A 214 -11.55 2.75 6.90
C ILE A 214 -11.06 1.65 7.86
N GLN A 215 -9.78 1.67 8.22
CA GLN A 215 -9.19 0.68 9.15
C GLN A 215 -9.93 0.64 10.48
N VAL A 216 -10.23 1.79 11.06
CA VAL A 216 -10.90 1.87 12.36
C VAL A 216 -12.37 1.45 12.28
N LEU A 217 -13.08 1.82 11.22
CA LEU A 217 -14.52 1.58 11.11
C LEU A 217 -14.86 0.19 10.56
N ALA A 218 -14.12 -0.32 9.57
CA ALA A 218 -14.45 -1.58 8.91
C ALA A 218 -13.90 -2.82 9.65
N THR A 219 -12.68 -2.72 10.21
CA THR A 219 -11.98 -3.89 10.77
C THR A 219 -12.72 -4.58 11.94
N PRO A 220 -13.46 -3.89 12.82
CA PRO A 220 -14.26 -4.55 13.85
C PRO A 220 -15.27 -5.56 13.29
N VAL A 221 -15.83 -5.32 12.09
CA VAL A 221 -16.79 -6.25 11.47
C VAL A 221 -16.10 -7.55 11.06
N LEU A 222 -14.87 -7.49 10.53
CA LEU A 222 -14.09 -8.71 10.26
C LEU A 222 -13.78 -9.49 11.54
N ALA A 223 -13.42 -8.79 12.61
CA ALA A 223 -13.14 -9.41 13.90
C ALA A 223 -14.36 -10.17 14.42
N ILE A 224 -15.55 -9.57 14.36
CA ILE A 224 -16.83 -10.22 14.74
C ILE A 224 -17.10 -11.41 13.82
N THR A 225 -16.93 -11.28 12.50
CA THR A 225 -17.14 -12.36 11.52
C THR A 225 -16.27 -13.58 11.85
N GLY A 226 -14.98 -13.35 12.12
CA GLY A 226 -14.04 -14.41 12.50
C GLY A 226 -14.42 -15.08 13.84
N LEU A 227 -14.83 -14.29 14.83
CA LEU A 227 -15.30 -14.81 16.13
C LEU A 227 -16.54 -15.68 15.99
N LEU A 228 -17.54 -15.25 15.21
CA LEU A 228 -18.75 -16.03 14.97
C LEU A 228 -18.45 -17.35 14.25
N LEU A 229 -17.56 -17.33 13.23
CA LEU A 229 -17.11 -18.54 12.55
C LEU A 229 -16.39 -19.51 13.51
N MET A 230 -15.52 -19.00 14.38
CA MET A 230 -14.83 -19.82 15.38
C MET A 230 -15.82 -20.39 16.41
N ALA A 231 -16.76 -19.58 16.89
CA ALA A 231 -17.79 -20.01 17.83
C ALA A 231 -18.66 -21.14 17.24
N GLU A 232 -19.09 -21.02 15.99
CA GLU A 232 -19.84 -22.07 15.31
C GLU A 232 -19.04 -23.36 15.19
N ARG A 233 -17.77 -23.32 14.80
CA ARG A 233 -16.91 -24.50 14.70
C ARG A 233 -16.63 -25.18 16.05
N ILE A 234 -16.46 -24.40 17.12
CA ILE A 234 -16.06 -24.91 18.44
C ILE A 234 -17.31 -25.37 19.24
N LEU A 235 -18.39 -24.59 19.17
CA LEU A 235 -19.58 -24.78 20.01
C LEU A 235 -20.72 -25.48 19.28
N GLY A 236 -20.61 -25.69 17.95
CA GLY A 236 -21.67 -26.31 17.15
C GLY A 236 -22.92 -25.44 17.03
N LEU A 237 -22.76 -24.11 17.00
CA LEU A 237 -23.89 -23.17 16.86
C LEU A 237 -24.33 -23.11 15.39
N GLY A 238 -25.64 -22.98 15.16
CA GLY A 238 -26.22 -22.82 13.82
C GLY A 238 -26.31 -21.34 13.41
N ILE A 239 -25.19 -20.66 13.23
CA ILE A 239 -25.16 -19.24 12.81
C ILE A 239 -25.14 -19.14 11.28
N PHE A 240 -24.27 -19.91 10.65
CA PHE A 240 -24.02 -19.87 9.20
C PHE A 240 -24.28 -21.23 8.53
N ASP A 241 -24.34 -22.34 9.28
CA ASP A 241 -24.57 -23.67 8.73
C ASP A 241 -26.08 -23.90 8.50
N PRO A 242 -26.54 -24.06 7.23
CA PRO A 242 -27.93 -24.29 6.93
C PRO A 242 -28.47 -25.62 7.51
N ALA A 243 -27.61 -26.59 7.77
CA ALA A 243 -28.00 -27.85 8.40
C ALA A 243 -28.48 -27.65 9.86
N LEU A 244 -28.05 -26.58 10.51
CA LEU A 244 -28.40 -26.20 11.88
C LEU A 244 -29.35 -24.99 11.93
N GLY A 245 -29.90 -24.55 10.78
CA GLY A 245 -30.79 -23.40 10.67
C GLY A 245 -30.08 -22.05 10.47
N GLY A 246 -28.78 -22.05 10.24
CA GLY A 246 -28.00 -20.86 9.93
C GLY A 246 -28.11 -20.41 8.48
N ASP A 247 -27.50 -19.24 8.17
CA ASP A 247 -27.52 -18.64 6.83
C ASP A 247 -26.10 -18.36 6.32
N PRO A 248 -25.61 -19.08 5.29
CA PRO A 248 -24.30 -18.82 4.71
C PRO A 248 -24.20 -17.46 3.98
N VAL A 249 -25.33 -16.88 3.53
CA VAL A 249 -25.34 -15.54 2.91
C VAL A 249 -25.08 -14.46 3.94
N LEU A 250 -25.53 -14.67 5.19
CA LEU A 250 -25.20 -13.78 6.30
C LEU A 250 -23.68 -13.68 6.54
N PHE A 251 -22.95 -14.82 6.45
CA PHE A 251 -21.48 -14.81 6.48
C PHE A 251 -20.90 -13.93 5.37
N GLN A 252 -21.41 -14.06 4.15
CA GLN A 252 -20.92 -13.29 3.00
C GLN A 252 -21.14 -11.79 3.21
N HIS A 253 -22.28 -11.36 3.74
CA HIS A 253 -22.55 -9.96 4.07
C HIS A 253 -21.56 -9.42 5.09
N PHE A 254 -21.33 -10.10 6.20
CA PHE A 254 -20.36 -9.68 7.22
C PHE A 254 -18.94 -9.64 6.69
N PHE A 255 -18.54 -10.66 5.94
CA PHE A 255 -17.20 -10.74 5.36
C PHE A 255 -16.95 -9.58 4.36
N TRP A 256 -17.87 -9.33 3.44
CA TRP A 256 -17.69 -8.32 2.40
C TRP A 256 -17.94 -6.89 2.88
N PHE A 257 -18.72 -6.69 3.91
CA PHE A 257 -18.83 -5.38 4.56
C PHE A 257 -17.48 -4.87 5.08
N TYR A 258 -16.58 -5.77 5.45
CA TYR A 258 -15.18 -5.43 5.70
C TYR A 258 -14.33 -5.53 4.43
N SER A 259 -14.39 -6.64 3.71
CA SER A 259 -13.36 -6.98 2.71
C SER A 259 -13.43 -6.09 1.48
N HIS A 260 -14.57 -5.46 1.18
CA HIS A 260 -14.61 -4.42 0.17
C HIS A 260 -13.95 -3.10 0.65
N PRO A 261 -14.30 -2.50 1.80
CA PRO A 261 -13.48 -1.43 2.37
C PRO A 261 -11.99 -1.77 2.49
N ALA A 262 -11.64 -3.02 2.77
CA ALA A 262 -10.26 -3.47 2.83
C ALA A 262 -9.50 -3.32 1.49
N VAL A 263 -10.15 -3.52 0.34
CA VAL A 263 -9.50 -3.27 -0.95
C VAL A 263 -9.17 -1.79 -1.15
N TYR A 264 -9.94 -0.89 -0.52
CA TYR A 264 -9.60 0.54 -0.49
C TYR A 264 -8.51 0.87 0.54
N ILE A 265 -8.40 0.13 1.65
CA ILE A 265 -7.20 0.20 2.53
C ILE A 265 -5.94 -0.13 1.73
N MET A 266 -6.01 -1.04 0.77
CA MET A 266 -4.89 -1.43 -0.08
C MET A 266 -4.54 -0.34 -1.11
N ILE A 267 -5.52 0.16 -1.87
CA ILE A 267 -5.27 1.01 -3.03
C ILE A 267 -5.16 2.51 -2.72
N LEU A 268 -5.85 3.04 -1.72
CA LEU A 268 -5.79 4.47 -1.41
C LEU A 268 -4.38 4.96 -1.05
N PRO A 269 -3.62 4.28 -0.17
CA PRO A 269 -2.24 4.68 0.11
C PRO A 269 -1.36 4.63 -1.13
N ALA A 270 -1.57 3.62 -2.00
CA ALA A 270 -0.88 3.51 -3.27
C ALA A 270 -1.14 4.72 -4.19
N MET A 271 -2.40 5.16 -4.28
CA MET A 271 -2.77 6.37 -5.02
C MET A 271 -2.11 7.64 -4.43
N GLY A 272 -1.93 7.68 -3.11
CA GLY A 272 -1.17 8.73 -2.44
C GLY A 272 0.29 8.74 -2.88
N VAL A 273 0.97 7.58 -2.82
CA VAL A 273 2.35 7.42 -3.31
C VAL A 273 2.48 7.88 -4.75
N ILE A 274 1.59 7.46 -5.63
CA ILE A 274 1.63 7.85 -7.06
C ILE A 274 1.52 9.36 -7.24
N SER A 275 0.71 10.04 -6.45
CA SER A 275 0.59 11.50 -6.50
C SER A 275 1.93 12.18 -6.18
N GLU A 276 2.66 11.70 -5.17
CA GLU A 276 4.00 12.19 -4.84
C GLU A 276 4.99 11.93 -5.98
N LEU A 277 5.06 10.68 -6.47
CA LEU A 277 6.00 10.31 -7.53
C LEU A 277 5.80 11.12 -8.81
N ILE A 278 4.55 11.27 -9.26
CA ILE A 278 4.24 12.00 -10.49
C ILE A 278 4.64 13.46 -10.36
N SER A 279 4.29 14.13 -9.26
CA SER A 279 4.60 15.52 -9.07
C SER A 279 6.11 15.76 -9.01
N VAL A 280 6.83 15.01 -8.17
CA VAL A 280 8.28 15.16 -7.98
C VAL A 280 9.05 14.84 -9.26
N HIS A 281 8.76 13.71 -9.93
CA HIS A 281 9.56 13.30 -11.10
C HIS A 281 9.09 13.91 -12.43
N SER A 282 8.04 14.74 -12.41
CA SER A 282 7.69 15.64 -13.52
C SER A 282 8.02 17.10 -13.22
N GLN A 283 8.52 17.40 -12.01
CA GLN A 283 8.82 18.77 -11.53
C GLN A 283 7.66 19.71 -11.82
N LYS A 284 6.44 19.26 -11.48
CA LYS A 284 5.24 20.03 -11.76
C LYS A 284 4.25 19.94 -10.63
N LYS A 285 3.70 21.10 -10.25
CA LYS A 285 2.62 21.18 -9.26
C LYS A 285 1.48 20.26 -9.69
N ILE A 286 0.99 19.43 -8.75
CA ILE A 286 -0.08 18.48 -9.03
C ILE A 286 -1.34 19.21 -9.49
N PHE A 287 -1.90 18.78 -10.62
CA PHE A 287 -3.11 19.36 -11.15
C PHE A 287 -4.31 18.93 -10.31
N GLY A 288 -5.19 19.88 -9.95
CA GLY A 288 -6.42 19.60 -9.21
C GLY A 288 -6.18 18.99 -7.83
N TYR A 289 -5.23 19.50 -7.06
CA TYR A 289 -4.86 19.05 -5.73
C TYR A 289 -6.07 18.79 -4.82
N GLU A 290 -6.97 19.76 -4.69
CA GLU A 290 -8.15 19.64 -3.82
C GLU A 290 -9.09 18.52 -4.28
N PHE A 291 -9.28 18.35 -5.59
CA PHE A 291 -10.09 17.27 -6.13
C PHE A 291 -9.49 15.89 -5.82
N ILE A 292 -8.16 15.76 -5.86
CA ILE A 292 -7.50 14.50 -5.48
C ILE A 292 -7.62 14.26 -3.97
N ALA A 293 -7.51 15.30 -3.14
CA ALA A 293 -7.70 15.20 -1.69
C ALA A 293 -9.13 14.75 -1.35
N TYR A 294 -10.14 15.45 -1.86
CA TYR A 294 -11.55 15.10 -1.65
C TYR A 294 -11.91 13.72 -2.23
N SER A 295 -11.32 13.35 -3.37
CA SER A 295 -11.57 12.02 -3.93
C SER A 295 -11.08 10.89 -3.02
N SER A 296 -10.05 11.10 -2.20
CA SER A 296 -9.60 10.12 -1.21
C SER A 296 -10.66 9.88 -0.14
N ILE A 297 -11.25 10.94 0.39
CA ILE A 297 -12.37 10.85 1.35
C ILE A 297 -13.60 10.22 0.70
N ALA A 298 -13.93 10.64 -0.53
CA ALA A 298 -15.09 10.10 -1.26
C ALA A 298 -14.96 8.59 -1.50
N ILE A 299 -13.78 8.10 -1.91
CA ILE A 299 -13.52 6.66 -2.06
C ILE A 299 -13.69 5.94 -0.72
N ALA A 300 -13.15 6.51 0.36
CA ALA A 300 -13.27 5.90 1.68
C ALA A 300 -14.74 5.75 2.11
N LEU A 301 -15.57 6.77 1.92
CA LEU A 301 -16.98 6.74 2.29
C LEU A 301 -17.81 5.83 1.38
N LEU A 302 -17.67 5.96 0.06
CA LEU A 302 -18.40 5.14 -0.92
C LEU A 302 -18.05 3.67 -0.79
N GLY A 303 -16.79 3.36 -0.42
CA GLY A 303 -16.33 2.00 -0.20
C GLY A 303 -17.17 1.19 0.81
N PHE A 304 -17.81 1.85 1.78
CA PHE A 304 -18.71 1.18 2.72
C PHE A 304 -20.08 0.83 2.14
N LEU A 305 -20.45 1.34 0.98
CA LEU A 305 -21.80 1.23 0.42
C LEU A 305 -21.90 0.21 -0.73
N VAL A 306 -20.80 -0.43 -1.12
CA VAL A 306 -20.76 -1.17 -2.39
C VAL A 306 -20.40 -2.65 -2.26
N TRP A 307 -20.30 -3.21 -1.05
CA TRP A 307 -19.83 -4.59 -0.83
C TRP A 307 -20.70 -5.66 -1.52
N GLY A 308 -21.97 -5.38 -1.79
CA GLY A 308 -22.91 -6.36 -2.35
C GLY A 308 -22.61 -6.80 -3.79
N HIS A 309 -21.73 -6.07 -4.53
CA HIS A 309 -21.31 -6.53 -5.84
C HIS A 309 -20.44 -7.81 -5.80
N HIS A 310 -19.87 -8.15 -4.66
CA HIS A 310 -19.21 -9.44 -4.46
C HIS A 310 -20.20 -10.61 -4.30
N MET A 311 -21.50 -10.31 -4.25
CA MET A 311 -22.57 -11.24 -3.92
C MET A 311 -23.69 -11.27 -4.96
N PHE A 312 -23.45 -10.83 -6.20
CA PHE A 312 -24.49 -10.78 -7.25
C PHE A 312 -25.11 -12.14 -7.56
N THR A 313 -24.37 -13.24 -7.34
CA THR A 313 -24.85 -14.61 -7.56
C THR A 313 -25.25 -15.34 -6.26
N SER A 314 -25.36 -14.63 -5.13
CA SER A 314 -25.67 -15.24 -3.83
C SER A 314 -27.17 -15.41 -3.53
N GLY A 315 -28.05 -15.03 -4.47
CA GLY A 315 -29.51 -15.10 -4.28
C GLY A 315 -30.12 -13.85 -3.65
N GLN A 316 -29.44 -12.70 -3.67
CA GLN A 316 -30.04 -11.42 -3.28
C GLN A 316 -31.22 -11.06 -4.20
N SER A 317 -32.16 -10.23 -3.69
CA SER A 317 -33.26 -9.73 -4.52
C SER A 317 -32.76 -8.83 -5.65
N GLU A 318 -33.46 -8.83 -6.79
CA GLU A 318 -33.13 -8.02 -7.95
C GLU A 318 -32.98 -6.53 -7.64
N MET A 319 -33.85 -5.99 -6.77
CA MET A 319 -33.78 -4.60 -6.33
C MET A 319 -32.50 -4.30 -5.59
N VAL A 320 -32.08 -5.17 -4.65
CA VAL A 320 -30.83 -5.01 -3.89
C VAL A 320 -29.62 -5.08 -4.81
N ILE A 321 -29.60 -6.01 -5.75
CA ILE A 321 -28.52 -6.15 -6.73
C ILE A 321 -28.43 -4.89 -7.61
N LEU A 322 -29.55 -4.35 -8.09
CA LEU A 322 -29.59 -3.14 -8.90
C LEU A 322 -29.03 -1.92 -8.12
N ILE A 323 -29.40 -1.78 -6.83
CA ILE A 323 -28.89 -0.73 -5.96
C ILE A 323 -27.37 -0.86 -5.80
N PHE A 324 -26.86 -2.06 -5.48
CA PHE A 324 -25.41 -2.27 -5.35
C PHE A 324 -24.66 -2.05 -6.67
N SER A 325 -25.25 -2.40 -7.82
CA SER A 325 -24.67 -2.11 -9.13
C SER A 325 -24.53 -0.60 -9.35
N ALA A 326 -25.59 0.18 -9.11
CA ALA A 326 -25.58 1.63 -9.25
C ALA A 326 -24.58 2.31 -8.30
N LEU A 327 -24.55 1.89 -7.03
CA LEU A 327 -23.59 2.39 -6.03
C LEU A 327 -22.14 2.06 -6.41
N THR A 328 -21.89 0.87 -6.97
CA THR A 328 -20.56 0.44 -7.42
C THR A 328 -20.02 1.37 -8.50
N PHE A 329 -20.84 1.79 -9.46
CA PHE A 329 -20.43 2.77 -10.47
C PHE A 329 -20.05 4.13 -9.89
N SER A 330 -20.65 4.53 -8.76
CA SER A 330 -20.33 5.81 -8.13
C SER A 330 -18.87 5.91 -7.68
N VAL A 331 -18.23 4.79 -7.33
CA VAL A 331 -16.80 4.73 -6.92
C VAL A 331 -15.85 4.99 -8.09
N ALA A 332 -16.30 4.72 -9.33
CA ALA A 332 -15.49 5.00 -10.51
C ALA A 332 -15.21 6.50 -10.68
N ILE A 333 -16.13 7.38 -10.23
CA ILE A 333 -16.00 8.84 -10.38
C ILE A 333 -14.77 9.38 -9.63
N PRO A 334 -14.64 9.23 -8.30
CA PRO A 334 -13.47 9.75 -7.59
C PRO A 334 -12.16 9.06 -7.98
N SER A 335 -12.21 7.80 -8.42
CA SER A 335 -11.03 7.10 -8.96
C SER A 335 -10.59 7.70 -10.29
N ALA A 336 -11.52 8.00 -11.19
CA ALA A 336 -11.25 8.65 -12.47
C ALA A 336 -10.67 10.06 -12.28
N VAL A 337 -11.19 10.84 -11.32
CA VAL A 337 -10.65 12.16 -10.97
C VAL A 337 -9.14 12.07 -10.71
N LYS A 338 -8.68 11.10 -9.93
CA LYS A 338 -7.25 10.92 -9.66
C LYS A 338 -6.46 10.63 -10.93
N VAL A 339 -6.90 9.66 -11.72
CA VAL A 339 -6.20 9.23 -12.96
C VAL A 339 -6.09 10.40 -13.94
N PHE A 340 -7.18 11.12 -14.19
CA PHE A 340 -7.17 12.27 -15.10
C PHE A 340 -6.26 13.40 -14.59
N ASN A 341 -6.25 13.66 -13.28
CA ASN A 341 -5.40 14.69 -12.70
C ASN A 341 -3.91 14.30 -12.75
N TRP A 342 -3.56 13.03 -12.60
CA TRP A 342 -2.18 12.57 -12.80
C TRP A 342 -1.73 12.73 -14.26
N VAL A 343 -2.57 12.36 -15.23
CA VAL A 343 -2.27 12.55 -16.65
C VAL A 343 -2.15 14.06 -16.99
N ALA A 344 -3.02 14.91 -16.45
CA ALA A 344 -2.93 16.36 -16.60
C ALA A 344 -1.67 16.95 -15.94
N THR A 345 -1.20 16.36 -14.84
CA THR A 345 0.07 16.75 -14.22
C THR A 345 1.26 16.40 -15.11
N LEU A 346 1.26 15.22 -15.72
CA LEU A 346 2.31 14.80 -16.66
C LEU A 346 2.34 15.67 -17.93
N TYR A 347 1.21 16.17 -18.38
CA TYR A 347 1.11 17.01 -19.58
C TYR A 347 1.93 18.30 -19.41
N LYS A 348 2.92 18.53 -20.27
CA LYS A 348 3.89 19.65 -20.20
C LYS A 348 4.72 19.67 -18.90
N GLY A 349 4.89 18.55 -18.21
CA GLY A 349 5.85 18.40 -17.11
C GLY A 349 7.26 18.10 -17.62
N SER A 350 8.27 18.41 -16.82
CA SER A 350 9.66 18.03 -17.07
C SER A 350 9.90 16.60 -16.59
N ILE A 351 9.44 15.62 -17.38
CA ILE A 351 9.47 14.21 -16.99
C ILE A 351 10.88 13.66 -17.00
N THR A 352 11.35 13.19 -15.85
CA THR A 352 12.58 12.43 -15.70
C THR A 352 12.25 10.97 -15.47
N LEU A 353 12.69 10.09 -16.38
CA LEU A 353 12.42 8.65 -16.29
C LEU A 353 13.29 7.96 -15.23
N THR A 354 13.17 8.39 -13.98
CA THR A 354 13.77 7.72 -12.83
C THR A 354 13.05 6.39 -12.55
N THR A 355 13.69 5.50 -11.80
CA THR A 355 13.04 4.23 -11.39
C THR A 355 11.68 4.44 -10.73
N PRO A 356 11.49 5.39 -9.78
CA PRO A 356 10.16 5.70 -9.23
C PRO A 356 9.15 6.13 -10.30
N MET A 357 9.58 6.96 -11.28
CA MET A 357 8.70 7.40 -12.36
C MET A 357 8.31 6.25 -13.29
N CYS A 358 9.22 5.30 -13.57
CA CYS A 358 8.89 4.10 -14.35
C CYS A 358 7.76 3.29 -13.66
N TYR A 359 7.81 3.14 -12.34
CA TYR A 359 6.74 2.50 -11.57
C TYR A 359 5.45 3.34 -11.58
N ALA A 360 5.53 4.67 -11.47
CA ALA A 360 4.36 5.53 -11.52
C ALA A 360 3.63 5.47 -12.87
N LEU A 361 4.37 5.47 -13.98
CA LEU A 361 3.79 5.30 -15.32
C LEU A 361 3.20 3.91 -15.51
N SER A 362 3.89 2.87 -15.02
CA SER A 362 3.37 1.50 -15.00
C SER A 362 2.06 1.41 -14.22
N PHE A 363 1.98 2.06 -13.06
CA PHE A 363 0.75 2.13 -12.26
C PHE A 363 -0.41 2.74 -13.05
N ILE A 364 -0.22 3.89 -13.69
CA ILE A 364 -1.30 4.55 -14.45
C ILE A 364 -1.84 3.60 -15.52
N PHE A 365 -0.97 2.91 -16.25
CA PHE A 365 -1.38 1.99 -17.30
C PHE A 365 -2.11 0.76 -16.72
N LEU A 366 -1.51 0.10 -15.74
CA LEU A 366 -2.02 -1.15 -15.18
C LEU A 366 -3.31 -0.91 -14.37
N PHE A 367 -3.30 0.10 -13.51
CA PHE A 367 -4.49 0.50 -12.76
C PHE A 367 -5.61 1.00 -13.68
N GLY A 368 -5.27 1.66 -14.81
CA GLY A 368 -6.23 2.05 -15.83
C GLY A 368 -6.99 0.83 -16.39
N ILE A 369 -6.27 -0.24 -16.77
CA ILE A 369 -6.89 -1.51 -17.19
C ILE A 369 -7.69 -2.12 -16.03
N GLY A 370 -7.13 -2.14 -14.82
CA GLY A 370 -7.82 -2.65 -13.63
C GLY A 370 -9.15 -1.94 -13.36
N GLY A 371 -9.16 -0.61 -13.39
CA GLY A 371 -10.37 0.18 -13.19
C GLY A 371 -11.42 -0.04 -14.28
N LEU A 372 -11.00 -0.02 -15.56
CA LEU A 372 -11.92 -0.24 -16.69
C LEU A 372 -12.52 -1.65 -16.68
N THR A 373 -11.77 -2.67 -16.30
CA THR A 373 -12.29 -4.05 -16.19
C THR A 373 -13.18 -4.26 -14.97
N GLY A 374 -13.16 -3.34 -14.01
CA GLY A 374 -14.12 -3.30 -12.90
C GLY A 374 -15.53 -2.93 -13.31
N LEU A 375 -15.72 -2.17 -14.41
CA LEU A 375 -17.04 -1.76 -14.87
C LEU A 375 -17.93 -2.96 -15.26
N PRO A 376 -17.49 -3.92 -16.11
CA PRO A 376 -18.28 -5.11 -16.39
C PRO A 376 -18.54 -5.98 -15.13
N LEU A 377 -17.62 -6.06 -14.17
CA LEU A 377 -17.84 -6.79 -12.92
C LEU A 377 -18.79 -6.07 -11.95
N GLY A 378 -18.88 -4.74 -12.01
CA GLY A 378 -19.88 -3.96 -11.28
C GLY A 378 -21.28 -3.97 -11.89
N THR A 379 -21.45 -4.54 -13.10
CA THR A 379 -22.70 -4.62 -13.84
C THR A 379 -23.28 -6.02 -13.72
N LEU A 380 -24.45 -6.15 -13.10
CA LEU A 380 -25.10 -7.46 -12.91
C LEU A 380 -25.16 -8.31 -14.17
N SER A 381 -25.64 -7.74 -15.28
CA SER A 381 -25.85 -8.47 -16.54
C SER A 381 -24.58 -9.09 -17.13
N THR A 382 -23.44 -8.52 -16.86
CA THR A 382 -22.14 -9.05 -17.29
C THR A 382 -21.47 -9.89 -16.20
N ASP A 383 -21.60 -9.50 -14.91
CA ASP A 383 -20.99 -10.24 -13.83
C ASP A 383 -21.53 -11.66 -13.67
N VAL A 384 -22.81 -11.91 -13.97
CA VAL A 384 -23.39 -13.27 -14.00
C VAL A 384 -22.56 -14.24 -14.85
N HIS A 385 -21.94 -13.76 -15.93
CA HIS A 385 -21.08 -14.57 -16.82
C HIS A 385 -19.60 -14.57 -16.40
N LEU A 386 -19.16 -13.54 -15.67
CA LEU A 386 -17.76 -13.34 -15.32
C LEU A 386 -17.44 -13.78 -13.87
N HIS A 387 -18.50 -13.89 -13.03
CA HIS A 387 -18.37 -14.23 -11.62
C HIS A 387 -17.65 -15.56 -11.43
N ASP A 388 -16.69 -15.60 -10.51
CA ASP A 388 -15.84 -16.75 -10.22
C ASP A 388 -15.06 -17.33 -11.42
N THR A 389 -14.83 -16.53 -12.48
CA THR A 389 -13.94 -16.86 -13.58
C THR A 389 -12.55 -16.24 -13.43
N TYR A 390 -11.62 -16.60 -14.32
CA TYR A 390 -10.30 -15.97 -14.42
C TYR A 390 -10.35 -14.48 -14.77
N PHE A 391 -11.46 -13.95 -15.27
CA PHE A 391 -11.64 -12.52 -15.50
C PHE A 391 -11.55 -11.75 -14.16
N VAL A 392 -12.20 -12.26 -13.12
CA VAL A 392 -12.12 -11.69 -11.76
C VAL A 392 -10.68 -11.73 -11.24
N VAL A 393 -9.96 -12.84 -11.48
CA VAL A 393 -8.55 -12.99 -11.06
C VAL A 393 -7.67 -11.94 -11.76
N ALA A 394 -7.82 -11.78 -13.07
CA ALA A 394 -7.11 -10.75 -13.82
C ALA A 394 -7.41 -9.36 -13.28
N HIS A 395 -8.70 -9.02 -13.12
CA HIS A 395 -9.14 -7.71 -12.64
C HIS A 395 -8.51 -7.34 -11.30
N PHE A 396 -8.67 -8.17 -10.27
CA PHE A 396 -8.16 -7.77 -8.96
C PHE A 396 -6.61 -7.78 -8.90
N HIS A 397 -5.90 -8.58 -9.72
CA HIS A 397 -4.46 -8.47 -9.81
C HIS A 397 -4.02 -7.17 -10.52
N TYR A 398 -4.73 -6.70 -11.54
CA TYR A 398 -4.46 -5.39 -12.15
C TYR A 398 -4.66 -4.24 -11.16
N VAL A 399 -5.64 -4.35 -10.24
CA VAL A 399 -5.85 -3.34 -9.18
C VAL A 399 -4.87 -3.50 -8.03
N MET A 400 -4.69 -4.73 -7.49
CA MET A 400 -3.90 -4.97 -6.27
C MET A 400 -2.40 -5.03 -6.56
N VAL A 401 -1.97 -5.81 -7.54
CA VAL A 401 -0.55 -5.95 -7.90
C VAL A 401 -0.14 -4.83 -8.85
N GLY A 402 -0.86 -4.66 -9.97
CA GLY A 402 -0.65 -3.57 -10.92
C GLY A 402 -0.86 -2.17 -10.31
N GLY A 403 -1.67 -2.07 -9.28
CA GLY A 403 -1.84 -0.88 -8.45
C GLY A 403 -0.92 -0.89 -7.23
N THR A 404 -1.32 -1.55 -6.16
CA THR A 404 -0.68 -1.39 -4.83
C THR A 404 0.77 -1.84 -4.80
N LEU A 405 1.13 -3.01 -5.34
CA LEU A 405 2.53 -3.47 -5.34
C LEU A 405 3.41 -2.55 -6.20
N ILE A 406 2.95 -2.14 -7.38
CA ILE A 406 3.71 -1.24 -8.27
C ILE A 406 3.95 0.11 -7.58
N ALA A 407 2.94 0.69 -6.93
CA ALA A 407 3.10 1.92 -6.15
C ALA A 407 4.02 1.72 -4.94
N PHE A 408 3.91 0.60 -4.24
CA PHE A 408 4.79 0.26 -3.12
C PHE A 408 6.26 0.19 -3.55
N LEU A 409 6.56 -0.47 -4.67
CA LEU A 409 7.91 -0.51 -5.24
C LEU A 409 8.38 0.89 -5.65
N GLY A 410 7.53 1.66 -6.34
CA GLY A 410 7.84 3.05 -6.69
C GLY A 410 8.17 3.91 -5.47
N GLY A 411 7.36 3.83 -4.42
CA GLY A 411 7.59 4.50 -3.14
C GLY A 411 8.85 4.01 -2.45
N LEU A 412 9.10 2.70 -2.45
CA LEU A 412 10.30 2.12 -1.86
C LEU A 412 11.57 2.64 -2.55
N PHE A 413 11.62 2.69 -3.88
CA PHE A 413 12.74 3.28 -4.62
C PHE A 413 12.86 4.79 -4.37
N HIS A 414 11.74 5.52 -4.24
CA HIS A 414 11.74 6.95 -4.00
C HIS A 414 12.29 7.32 -2.62
N TRP A 415 11.82 6.64 -1.58
CA TRP A 415 12.24 6.93 -0.19
C TRP A 415 13.43 6.07 0.28
N TRP A 416 13.92 5.11 -0.53
CA TRP A 416 15.10 4.30 -0.18
C TRP A 416 16.33 5.14 0.20
N PRO A 417 16.68 6.21 -0.55
CA PRO A 417 17.78 7.09 -0.16
C PRO A 417 17.54 7.74 1.20
N LYS A 418 16.31 8.13 1.51
CA LYS A 418 15.91 8.69 2.80
C LYS A 418 16.02 7.67 3.93
N MET A 419 15.55 6.45 3.70
CA MET A 419 15.52 5.39 4.72
C MET A 419 16.91 4.90 5.08
N PHE A 420 17.78 4.72 4.10
CA PHE A 420 19.07 4.03 4.28
C PHE A 420 20.30 4.90 3.96
N GLY A 421 20.13 6.14 3.53
CA GLY A 421 21.23 7.04 3.21
C GLY A 421 22.08 6.59 2.02
N ARG A 422 21.53 5.75 1.14
CA ARG A 422 22.25 5.15 0.01
C ARG A 422 21.48 5.27 -1.29
N MET A 423 22.15 5.74 -2.35
CA MET A 423 21.62 5.71 -3.71
C MET A 423 21.81 4.31 -4.30
N TYR A 424 20.83 3.85 -5.05
CA TYR A 424 20.86 2.58 -5.79
C TYR A 424 21.32 2.77 -7.24
N ASN A 425 21.54 1.66 -7.96
CA ASN A 425 21.85 1.68 -9.39
C ASN A 425 20.57 1.98 -10.20
N GLU A 426 20.48 3.18 -10.77
CA GLU A 426 19.31 3.65 -11.50
C GLU A 426 18.95 2.78 -12.71
N LYS A 427 19.93 2.41 -13.53
CA LYS A 427 19.71 1.55 -14.71
C LYS A 427 19.22 0.16 -14.33
N GLY A 428 19.74 -0.38 -13.23
CA GLY A 428 19.27 -1.66 -12.69
C GLY A 428 17.83 -1.58 -12.18
N GLY A 429 17.47 -0.48 -11.52
CA GLY A 429 16.10 -0.21 -11.07
C GLY A 429 15.11 -0.09 -12.24
N GLN A 430 15.47 0.69 -13.27
CA GLN A 430 14.67 0.84 -14.50
C GLN A 430 14.49 -0.51 -15.23
N LEU A 431 15.55 -1.32 -15.34
CA LEU A 431 15.47 -2.65 -15.94
C LEU A 431 14.51 -3.55 -15.14
N GLY A 432 14.62 -3.54 -13.80
CA GLY A 432 13.70 -4.27 -12.92
C GLY A 432 12.26 -3.85 -13.15
N ALA A 433 11.98 -2.54 -13.20
CA ALA A 433 10.64 -2.00 -13.43
C ALA A 433 10.08 -2.43 -14.80
N LEU A 434 10.88 -2.40 -15.86
CA LEU A 434 10.47 -2.82 -17.20
C LEU A 434 10.12 -4.32 -17.24
N ILE A 435 10.96 -5.17 -16.63
CA ILE A 435 10.73 -6.62 -16.62
C ILE A 435 9.50 -6.95 -15.76
N VAL A 436 9.29 -6.26 -14.64
CA VAL A 436 8.07 -6.37 -13.82
C VAL A 436 6.84 -6.03 -14.64
N PHE A 437 6.86 -4.91 -15.38
CA PHE A 437 5.73 -4.48 -16.23
C PHE A 437 5.40 -5.51 -17.33
N ILE A 438 6.41 -6.00 -18.03
CA ILE A 438 6.22 -7.02 -19.08
C ILE A 438 5.70 -8.33 -18.48
N GLY A 439 6.37 -8.84 -17.44
CA GLY A 439 6.00 -10.09 -16.79
C GLY A 439 4.60 -10.03 -16.19
N PHE A 440 4.19 -8.89 -15.62
CA PHE A 440 2.84 -8.68 -15.12
C PHE A 440 1.78 -8.82 -16.22
N ASN A 441 1.94 -8.13 -17.34
CA ASN A 441 0.97 -8.20 -18.44
C ASN A 441 0.91 -9.60 -19.07
N LEU A 442 2.05 -10.27 -19.26
CA LEU A 442 2.09 -11.65 -19.74
C LEU A 442 1.41 -12.62 -18.77
N THR A 443 1.46 -12.35 -17.46
CA THR A 443 0.79 -13.19 -16.46
C THR A 443 -0.71 -13.01 -16.48
N PHE A 444 -1.20 -11.78 -16.41
CA PHE A 444 -2.59 -11.52 -16.05
C PHE A 444 -3.48 -11.13 -17.23
N PHE A 445 -2.95 -10.57 -18.32
CA PHE A 445 -3.78 -10.22 -19.49
C PHE A 445 -4.42 -11.45 -20.16
N PRO A 446 -3.72 -12.59 -20.36
CA PRO A 446 -4.34 -13.80 -20.90
C PRO A 446 -5.48 -14.34 -20.03
N GLN A 447 -5.49 -14.03 -18.73
CA GLN A 447 -6.53 -14.46 -17.81
C GLN A 447 -7.87 -13.74 -18.05
N PHE A 448 -7.87 -12.51 -18.58
CA PHE A 448 -9.10 -11.87 -19.05
C PHE A 448 -9.73 -12.66 -20.19
N ILE A 449 -8.90 -13.14 -21.13
CA ILE A 449 -9.38 -13.93 -22.28
C ILE A 449 -9.94 -15.26 -21.80
N MET A 450 -9.23 -15.96 -20.91
CA MET A 450 -9.72 -17.22 -20.33
C MET A 450 -11.05 -17.03 -19.59
N GLY A 451 -11.12 -16.00 -18.74
CA GLY A 451 -12.32 -15.72 -17.96
C GLY A 451 -13.53 -15.33 -18.81
N SER A 452 -13.34 -14.52 -19.86
CA SER A 452 -14.41 -14.17 -20.79
C SER A 452 -14.91 -15.36 -21.62
N ARG A 453 -14.13 -16.44 -21.71
CA ARG A 453 -14.52 -17.72 -22.32
C ARG A 453 -15.08 -18.72 -21.29
N GLY A 454 -15.28 -18.31 -20.04
CA GLY A 454 -15.90 -19.14 -18.99
C GLY A 454 -14.94 -20.01 -18.19
N MET A 455 -13.61 -19.86 -18.32
CA MET A 455 -12.67 -20.59 -17.47
C MET A 455 -12.89 -20.24 -15.99
N PRO A 456 -13.33 -21.19 -15.12
CA PRO A 456 -13.54 -20.91 -13.70
C PRO A 456 -12.18 -20.75 -12.97
N ARG A 457 -12.15 -19.91 -11.95
CA ARG A 457 -10.99 -19.78 -11.07
C ARG A 457 -10.94 -20.90 -10.02
N ARG A 458 -9.77 -21.13 -9.42
CA ARG A 458 -9.53 -22.12 -8.35
C ARG A 458 -9.62 -23.58 -8.76
N TYR A 459 -9.49 -23.88 -10.05
CA TYR A 459 -9.50 -25.25 -10.58
C TYR A 459 -8.07 -25.66 -10.95
N ALA A 460 -7.64 -26.81 -10.45
CA ALA A 460 -6.33 -27.39 -10.78
C ALA A 460 -6.33 -28.05 -12.19
N LYS A 461 -7.50 -28.52 -12.63
CA LYS A 461 -7.70 -29.18 -13.94
C LYS A 461 -8.58 -28.30 -14.80
N TYR A 462 -8.27 -28.21 -16.08
CA TYR A 462 -8.96 -27.34 -17.03
C TYR A 462 -9.00 -27.95 -18.42
N ASP A 463 -9.90 -27.43 -19.27
CA ASP A 463 -10.03 -27.90 -20.66
C ASP A 463 -8.79 -27.53 -21.48
N PRO A 464 -8.30 -28.43 -22.37
CA PRO A 464 -7.10 -28.23 -23.19
C PRO A 464 -7.09 -26.95 -24.02
N GLU A 465 -8.26 -26.39 -24.36
CA GLU A 465 -8.37 -25.12 -25.09
C GLU A 465 -7.75 -23.93 -24.36
N PHE A 466 -7.67 -23.97 -23.03
CA PHE A 466 -7.08 -22.92 -22.19
C PHE A 466 -5.55 -23.09 -21.98
N GLN A 467 -4.96 -24.19 -22.45
CA GLN A 467 -3.56 -24.53 -22.14
C GLN A 467 -2.59 -23.44 -22.60
N ILE A 468 -2.73 -22.92 -23.82
CA ILE A 468 -1.83 -21.89 -24.34
C ILE A 468 -1.83 -20.61 -23.47
N PHE A 469 -3.01 -20.21 -22.96
CA PHE A 469 -3.12 -19.03 -22.09
C PHE A 469 -2.49 -19.28 -20.73
N HIS A 470 -2.63 -20.48 -20.17
CA HIS A 470 -1.94 -20.87 -18.93
C HIS A 470 -0.43 -20.92 -19.09
N GLN A 471 0.08 -21.40 -20.23
CA GLN A 471 1.50 -21.41 -20.54
C GLN A 471 2.06 -19.99 -20.64
N ILE A 472 1.39 -19.08 -21.39
CA ILE A 472 1.80 -17.68 -21.46
C ILE A 472 1.78 -17.03 -20.08
N SER A 473 0.73 -17.26 -19.28
CA SER A 473 0.65 -16.75 -17.90
C SER A 473 1.75 -17.28 -17.01
N THR A 474 2.18 -18.52 -17.18
CA THR A 474 3.26 -19.12 -16.37
C THR A 474 4.63 -18.54 -16.74
N ILE A 475 4.90 -18.38 -18.04
CA ILE A 475 6.12 -17.69 -18.52
C ILE A 475 6.12 -16.24 -18.01
N GLY A 476 4.97 -15.57 -18.07
CA GLY A 476 4.79 -14.23 -17.51
C GLY A 476 5.11 -14.18 -16.01
N ALA A 477 4.61 -15.13 -15.22
CA ALA A 477 4.84 -15.17 -13.77
C ALA A 477 6.33 -15.39 -13.42
N ILE A 478 7.03 -16.21 -14.17
CA ILE A 478 8.49 -16.40 -14.02
C ILE A 478 9.21 -15.09 -14.37
N THR A 479 8.83 -14.43 -15.47
CA THR A 479 9.38 -13.13 -15.90
C THR A 479 9.14 -12.06 -14.84
N LEU A 480 7.93 -11.99 -14.28
CA LEU A 480 7.58 -11.10 -13.16
C LEU A 480 8.46 -11.37 -11.93
N GLY A 481 8.64 -12.65 -11.57
CA GLY A 481 9.51 -13.05 -10.46
C GLY A 481 10.97 -12.60 -10.68
N ILE A 482 11.49 -12.72 -11.89
CA ILE A 482 12.83 -12.26 -12.26
C ILE A 482 12.92 -10.73 -12.10
N GLY A 483 11.95 -9.97 -12.59
CA GLY A 483 11.91 -8.51 -12.45
C GLY A 483 11.90 -8.07 -10.99
N LEU A 484 11.10 -8.72 -10.15
CA LEU A 484 11.03 -8.47 -8.70
C LEU A 484 12.36 -8.83 -8.01
N ALA A 485 13.00 -9.93 -8.40
CA ALA A 485 14.31 -10.32 -7.88
C ALA A 485 15.40 -9.30 -8.25
N ILE A 486 15.38 -8.77 -9.48
CA ILE A 486 16.29 -7.67 -9.91
C ILE A 486 16.04 -6.42 -9.07
N ALA A 487 14.80 -5.99 -8.87
CA ALA A 487 14.45 -4.84 -8.06
C ALA A 487 14.97 -5.00 -6.61
N GLY A 488 14.70 -6.15 -5.99
CA GLY A 488 15.21 -6.49 -4.65
C GLY A 488 16.73 -6.51 -4.58
N TYR A 489 17.39 -7.12 -5.56
CA TYR A 489 18.86 -7.17 -5.64
C TYR A 489 19.48 -5.77 -5.72
N VAL A 490 18.93 -4.90 -6.58
CA VAL A 490 19.42 -3.52 -6.75
C VAL A 490 19.33 -2.75 -5.42
N LEU A 491 18.22 -2.86 -4.71
CA LEU A 491 18.04 -2.21 -3.41
C LEU A 491 18.99 -2.79 -2.35
N LEU A 492 19.06 -4.11 -2.20
CA LEU A 492 19.91 -4.75 -1.19
C LEU A 492 21.39 -4.50 -1.42
N VAL A 493 21.87 -4.56 -2.67
CA VAL A 493 23.27 -4.24 -3.00
C VAL A 493 23.61 -2.78 -2.71
N SER A 494 22.65 -1.88 -2.87
CA SER A 494 22.87 -0.46 -2.59
C SER A 494 23.20 -0.18 -1.11
N LEU A 495 22.74 -1.01 -0.17
CA LEU A 495 23.06 -0.88 1.25
C LEU A 495 24.57 -0.95 1.52
N TYR A 496 25.29 -1.74 0.73
CA TYR A 496 26.73 -1.96 0.89
C TYR A 496 27.58 -1.17 -0.12
N ARG A 497 27.11 -1.02 -1.36
CA ARG A 497 27.88 -0.47 -2.48
C ARG A 497 27.32 0.86 -3.01
N GLY A 498 26.17 1.32 -2.52
CA GLY A 498 25.54 2.56 -2.96
C GLY A 498 26.34 3.79 -2.53
N LYS A 499 26.33 4.83 -3.37
CA LYS A 499 26.86 6.15 -2.99
C LYS A 499 26.02 6.72 -1.83
N ARG A 500 26.60 7.56 -0.98
CA ARG A 500 25.83 8.30 0.03
C ARG A 500 24.76 9.16 -0.65
N ALA A 501 23.57 9.14 -0.09
CA ALA A 501 22.46 9.94 -0.58
C ALA A 501 22.49 11.33 0.07
N PRO A 502 22.22 12.42 -0.68
CA PRO A 502 21.94 13.71 -0.08
C PRO A 502 20.58 13.71 0.65
N GLY A 503 20.31 14.76 1.41
CA GLY A 503 19.03 14.95 2.08
C GLY A 503 17.84 14.94 1.11
N ASN A 504 18.01 15.58 -0.04
CA ASN A 504 17.01 15.65 -1.12
C ASN A 504 17.65 15.34 -2.48
N PRO A 505 17.57 14.10 -2.96
CA PRO A 505 18.12 13.71 -4.26
C PRO A 505 17.20 14.05 -5.46
N TRP A 506 15.92 14.37 -5.21
CA TRP A 506 14.87 14.40 -6.24
C TRP A 506 14.34 15.82 -6.57
N ALA A 507 14.84 16.87 -5.91
CA ALA A 507 14.22 18.19 -5.93
C ALA A 507 12.75 18.17 -5.45
N ALA A 508 12.45 17.38 -4.43
CA ALA A 508 11.12 17.32 -3.83
C ALA A 508 10.91 18.48 -2.87
N SER A 509 9.68 19.01 -2.80
CA SER A 509 9.33 20.17 -1.97
C SER A 509 8.73 19.79 -0.61
N THR A 510 8.46 18.51 -0.38
CA THR A 510 7.82 18.01 0.82
C THR A 510 8.79 17.88 2.00
N LEU A 511 8.27 17.97 3.22
CA LEU A 511 9.08 18.14 4.44
C LEU A 511 10.06 17.00 4.72
N GLU A 512 9.75 15.77 4.33
CA GLU A 512 10.65 14.62 4.53
C GLU A 512 11.99 14.78 3.81
N PHE A 513 12.07 15.68 2.85
CA PHE A 513 13.33 15.98 2.17
C PHE A 513 14.10 17.16 2.79
N GLN A 514 13.57 17.79 3.84
CA GLN A 514 14.31 18.77 4.63
C GLN A 514 15.13 18.16 5.77
N CYS A 515 14.93 16.90 6.12
CA CYS A 515 15.78 16.20 7.09
C CYS A 515 16.92 15.42 6.39
N SER A 516 17.90 15.01 7.19
CA SER A 516 19.05 14.21 6.73
C SER A 516 18.64 12.84 6.15
N SER A 517 19.55 12.20 5.42
CA SER A 517 19.38 10.85 4.88
C SER A 517 20.51 9.94 5.37
N PRO A 518 20.27 9.01 6.34
CA PRO A 518 19.04 8.76 7.10
C PRO A 518 18.68 9.89 8.08
N PRO A 519 17.38 9.98 8.50
CA PRO A 519 16.97 10.97 9.50
C PRO A 519 17.54 10.65 10.89
N THR A 520 17.67 11.70 11.72
CA THR A 520 17.97 11.56 13.15
C THR A 520 16.78 10.96 13.92
N PHE A 521 16.98 10.68 15.22
CA PHE A 521 15.92 10.16 16.06
C PHE A 521 14.69 11.09 16.11
N HIS A 522 14.90 12.40 16.20
CA HIS A 522 13.81 13.39 16.26
C HIS A 522 13.38 13.94 14.89
N ASN A 523 13.82 13.34 13.79
CA ASN A 523 13.55 13.68 12.39
C ASN A 523 14.24 14.98 11.93
N PHE A 524 13.99 16.11 12.61
CA PHE A 524 14.51 17.42 12.23
C PHE A 524 15.45 17.97 13.31
N GLU A 525 16.59 18.52 12.89
CA GLU A 525 17.59 19.19 13.76
C GLU A 525 17.44 20.70 13.74
N HIS A 526 16.54 21.21 12.91
CA HIS A 526 16.27 22.63 12.72
C HIS A 526 14.76 22.88 12.56
N ASP A 527 14.38 24.15 12.62
CA ASP A 527 13.02 24.55 12.34
C ASP A 527 12.68 24.24 10.88
N ILE A 528 11.48 23.68 10.68
CA ILE A 528 10.99 23.31 9.37
C ILE A 528 10.53 24.54 8.59
N ILE A 529 10.79 24.56 7.29
CA ILE A 529 10.35 25.60 6.38
C ILE A 529 9.08 25.13 5.69
N LEU A 530 7.94 25.74 6.06
CA LEU A 530 6.65 25.38 5.50
C LEU A 530 6.40 26.15 4.19
N ASN A 531 6.47 25.42 3.08
CA ASN A 531 6.04 25.87 1.76
C ASN A 531 4.72 25.19 1.37
N ASP A 532 4.09 25.64 0.29
CA ASP A 532 2.99 24.91 -0.30
C ASP A 532 3.50 23.57 -0.83
N PRO A 533 2.75 22.47 -0.65
CA PRO A 533 3.16 21.20 -1.21
C PRO A 533 3.24 21.32 -2.74
N TYR A 534 4.29 20.70 -3.32
CA TYR A 534 4.54 20.71 -4.77
C TYR A 534 4.92 22.09 -5.35
N ASP A 535 5.44 22.99 -4.53
CA ASP A 535 6.08 24.23 -4.97
C ASP A 535 7.57 24.00 -5.26
N PHE A 536 7.89 23.75 -6.52
CA PHE A 536 9.25 23.45 -6.97
C PHE A 536 10.10 24.71 -7.18
N GLU A 537 9.51 25.92 -7.20
CA GLU A 537 10.22 27.19 -7.29
C GLU A 537 10.89 27.55 -5.96
N SER A 538 10.39 26.97 -4.85
CA SER A 538 10.95 27.16 -3.51
C SER A 538 12.20 26.30 -3.23
N ILE A 539 12.77 25.61 -4.23
CA ILE A 539 13.90 24.67 -4.07
C ILE A 539 14.98 24.99 -5.08
N GLU A 540 16.23 24.92 -4.63
CA GLU A 540 17.40 25.09 -5.48
C GLU A 540 18.46 24.01 -5.22
N TYR A 541 19.31 23.74 -6.22
CA TYR A 541 20.46 22.84 -6.06
C TYR A 541 21.62 23.58 -5.41
N ASP A 542 22.18 23.05 -4.34
CA ASP A 542 23.38 23.58 -3.70
C ASP A 542 24.54 22.57 -3.82
N GLU A 543 25.59 22.96 -4.54
CA GLU A 543 26.77 22.11 -4.82
C GLU A 543 27.50 21.68 -3.54
N ARG A 544 27.47 22.49 -2.48
CA ARG A 544 28.16 22.20 -1.20
C ARG A 544 27.43 21.14 -0.39
N VAL A 545 26.10 21.15 -0.44
CA VAL A 545 25.23 20.12 0.14
C VAL A 545 25.23 18.88 -0.75
N GLY A 546 25.49 19.03 -2.05
CA GLY A 546 25.42 17.98 -3.03
C GLY A 546 23.98 17.49 -3.29
N GLY A 547 23.00 18.36 -3.07
CA GLY A 547 21.58 18.05 -3.17
C GLY A 547 20.71 19.30 -3.24
N TYR A 548 19.40 19.09 -3.29
CA TYR A 548 18.42 20.17 -3.33
C TYR A 548 18.05 20.63 -1.91
N VAL A 549 17.89 21.93 -1.74
CA VAL A 549 17.57 22.58 -0.46
C VAL A 549 16.52 23.67 -0.67
N PRO A 550 15.75 24.03 0.37
CA PRO A 550 14.85 25.18 0.29
C PRO A 550 15.61 26.48 -0.02
N VAL A 551 15.00 27.34 -0.81
CA VAL A 551 15.46 28.71 -1.00
C VAL A 551 15.28 29.45 0.32
N LEU A 552 16.36 29.95 0.89
CA LEU A 552 16.33 30.76 2.10
C LEU A 552 16.27 32.25 1.69
N GLU A 553 15.23 32.94 2.14
CA GLU A 553 15.21 34.40 2.03
C GLU A 553 16.25 35.02 2.97
N PRO A 554 16.88 36.14 2.61
CA PRO A 554 17.72 36.89 3.53
C PRO A 554 16.88 37.24 4.78
N ALA A 555 17.43 36.99 5.98
CA ALA A 555 16.76 37.42 7.19
C ALA A 555 16.42 38.91 7.05
N GLU A 556 15.15 39.29 7.16
CA GLU A 556 14.78 40.69 7.24
C GLU A 556 15.65 41.34 8.32
N GLU A 557 16.41 42.38 7.97
CA GLU A 557 17.10 43.18 8.98
C GLU A 557 16.05 43.63 10.00
N PRO A 558 16.29 43.47 11.29
CA PRO A 558 15.34 43.91 12.30
C PRO A 558 15.04 45.38 12.03
N LYS A 559 13.78 45.68 11.68
CA LYS A 559 13.32 47.05 11.47
C LYS A 559 13.80 47.85 12.68
N SER A 560 14.69 48.82 12.45
CA SER A 560 15.15 49.73 13.48
C SER A 560 13.92 50.33 14.17
N VAL A 561 13.77 49.98 15.43
CA VAL A 561 12.71 50.61 16.26
C VAL A 561 13.02 52.10 16.24
N PRO A 562 12.11 52.98 15.80
CA PRO A 562 12.36 54.41 15.85
C PRO A 562 12.69 54.78 17.30
N GLN A 563 13.86 55.41 17.50
CA GLN A 563 14.18 55.94 18.82
C GLN A 563 13.12 56.97 19.19
N PRO A 564 12.58 56.92 20.42
CA PRO A 564 11.61 57.94 20.84
C PRO A 564 12.29 59.31 20.75
N GLU A 565 11.61 60.25 20.08
CA GLU A 565 12.03 61.65 20.07
C GLU A 565 12.23 62.16 21.50
N PRO A 566 13.27 62.97 21.74
CA PRO A 566 13.46 63.53 23.07
C PRO A 566 12.29 64.43 23.44
N VAL A 567 11.65 64.16 24.56
CA VAL A 567 10.59 64.98 25.16
C VAL A 567 11.21 66.32 25.49
N GLU A 568 10.88 67.40 24.76
CA GLU A 568 11.21 68.74 25.15
C GLU A 568 10.45 69.06 26.48
N THR A 569 11.23 69.20 27.55
CA THR A 569 10.74 69.71 28.84
C THR A 569 10.57 71.23 28.73
N THR A 570 9.32 71.70 28.65
CA THR A 570 8.95 73.07 28.97
C THR A 570 8.39 73.15 30.40
#